data_705993f255bafe3f9adc4175c57b6f19
#
_entry.id   705993f255bafe3f9adc4175c57b6f19
#
_cell.length_a   1.000
_cell.length_b   1.000
_cell.length_c   1.000
_cell.angle_alpha   90.00
_cell.angle_beta   90.00
_cell.angle_gamma   90.00
#
_symmetry.space_group_name_H-M   'P 1'
#
loop_
_entity.id
_entity.type
_entity.pdbx_description
1 polymer ?
#
loop_
_entity_poly.entity_id
_entity_poly.type
_entity_poly.pdbx_seq_one_letter_code
_entity_poly.pdbx_strand_id
1 'polypeptide(L)'
;MTRTNLIISVACLAVAIGGYLLVGSPGMGDQPMADRQVGLMEKVRTDPQSLTPAETLSRLEATVKERPDDPQPHYFIGEILRAEGRTSDAARAYQSALRRDETFVPALLALADSLVDLNNGAVSPEATRLFAMAYELDETQVRAGMWAAMGAAQVGDQEKAEQAMRYIYSRLPEDDPRRERFAPMIEALGQAENATPDAE
;
A
#
# COMPACT_ATOMS: atom_id res chain seq x y z
N MET A 1 -31.43 -41.29 22.09
CA MET A 1 -32.03 -40.02 21.64
C MET A 1 -33.49 -40.06 21.92
N THR A 2 -34.00 -39.19 22.78
CA THR A 2 -35.41 -39.13 23.11
C THR A 2 -36.17 -38.47 21.93
N ARG A 3 -37.45 -38.90 21.72
CA ARG A 3 -38.33 -38.38 20.66
C ARG A 3 -38.41 -36.83 20.67
N THR A 4 -38.27 -36.22 21.84
CA THR A 4 -38.26 -34.77 22.05
C THR A 4 -37.02 -34.11 21.39
N ASN A 5 -35.84 -34.70 21.51
CA ASN A 5 -34.62 -34.15 20.91
C ASN A 5 -34.64 -34.21 19.39
N LEU A 6 -35.26 -35.22 18.82
CA LEU A 6 -35.46 -35.39 17.37
C LEU A 6 -36.40 -34.26 16.83
N ILE A 7 -37.50 -34.02 17.54
CA ILE A 7 -38.46 -32.97 17.13
C ILE A 7 -37.84 -31.58 17.19
N ILE A 8 -37.05 -31.27 18.23
CA ILE A 8 -36.34 -30.01 18.36
C ILE A 8 -35.31 -29.84 17.23
N SER A 9 -34.55 -30.90 16.91
CA SER A 9 -33.55 -30.87 15.83
C SER A 9 -34.19 -30.62 14.45
N VAL A 10 -35.34 -31.25 14.18
CA VAL A 10 -36.07 -31.07 12.92
C VAL A 10 -36.68 -29.66 12.84
N ALA A 11 -37.20 -29.15 13.94
CA ALA A 11 -37.73 -27.77 14.00
C ALA A 11 -36.62 -26.71 13.77
N CYS A 12 -35.45 -26.86 14.38
CA CYS A 12 -34.29 -25.98 14.16
C CYS A 12 -33.79 -26.01 12.69
N LEU A 13 -33.79 -27.21 12.08
CA LEU A 13 -33.39 -27.36 10.68
C LEU A 13 -34.41 -26.69 9.74
N ALA A 14 -35.69 -26.84 10.01
CA ALA A 14 -36.77 -26.20 9.23
C ALA A 14 -36.72 -24.67 9.34
N VAL A 15 -36.43 -24.10 10.53
CA VAL A 15 -36.23 -22.65 10.73
C VAL A 15 -34.96 -22.17 10.00
N ALA A 16 -33.88 -22.93 10.02
CA ALA A 16 -32.64 -22.59 9.31
C ALA A 16 -32.85 -22.59 7.79
N ILE A 17 -33.53 -23.60 7.25
CA ILE A 17 -33.86 -23.70 5.81
C ILE A 17 -34.88 -22.60 5.44
N GLY A 18 -35.89 -22.36 6.24
CA GLY A 18 -36.87 -21.29 6.02
C GLY A 18 -36.23 -19.90 6.08
N GLY A 19 -35.34 -19.68 7.04
CA GLY A 19 -34.52 -18.45 7.13
C GLY A 19 -33.61 -18.27 5.92
N TYR A 20 -32.96 -19.32 5.46
CA TYR A 20 -32.11 -19.29 4.25
C TYR A 20 -32.92 -19.00 2.99
N LEU A 21 -34.12 -19.56 2.86
CA LEU A 21 -35.01 -19.29 1.72
C LEU A 21 -35.63 -17.90 1.73
N LEU A 22 -35.81 -17.29 2.91
CA LEU A 22 -36.39 -15.93 3.07
C LEU A 22 -35.33 -14.82 3.01
N VAL A 23 -34.10 -15.06 3.49
CA VAL A 23 -33.04 -14.09 3.59
C VAL A 23 -31.96 -14.33 2.51
N GLY A 24 -31.71 -15.61 2.17
CA GLY A 24 -30.90 -15.95 0.99
C GLY A 24 -31.74 -15.69 -0.24
N SER A 25 -31.35 -14.72 -1.08
CA SER A 25 -32.05 -14.38 -2.32
C SER A 25 -32.01 -15.54 -3.33
N PRO A 26 -32.92 -16.54 -3.26
CA PRO A 26 -32.93 -17.67 -4.22
C PRO A 26 -33.34 -17.25 -5.63
N GLY A 27 -33.70 -15.97 -5.82
CA GLY A 27 -34.07 -15.40 -7.12
C GLY A 27 -32.97 -14.57 -7.77
N MET A 28 -31.82 -14.28 -7.12
CA MET A 28 -30.62 -13.85 -7.82
C MET A 28 -29.99 -15.10 -8.43
N GLY A 29 -30.30 -15.36 -9.70
CA GLY A 29 -29.60 -16.39 -10.45
C GLY A 29 -28.11 -16.20 -10.26
N ASP A 30 -27.46 -17.24 -9.72
CA ASP A 30 -26.01 -17.28 -9.59
C ASP A 30 -25.48 -17.12 -11.01
N GLN A 31 -25.09 -15.88 -11.39
CA GLN A 31 -24.50 -15.67 -12.70
C GLN A 31 -23.21 -16.46 -12.71
N PRO A 32 -23.07 -17.47 -13.59
CA PRO A 32 -21.84 -18.23 -13.70
C PRO A 32 -20.65 -17.28 -13.75
N MET A 33 -19.53 -17.62 -13.11
CA MET A 33 -18.32 -16.79 -13.12
C MET A 33 -17.92 -16.39 -14.54
N ALA A 34 -18.19 -17.28 -15.51
CA ALA A 34 -17.96 -17.03 -16.93
C ALA A 34 -18.81 -15.86 -17.47
N ASP A 35 -20.09 -15.77 -17.13
CA ASP A 35 -20.95 -14.69 -17.63
C ASP A 35 -20.59 -13.35 -16.98
N ARG A 36 -20.19 -13.35 -15.70
CA ARG A 36 -19.65 -12.16 -15.04
C ARG A 36 -18.35 -11.67 -15.69
N GLN A 37 -17.47 -12.58 -16.09
CA GLN A 37 -16.23 -12.22 -16.79
C GLN A 37 -16.51 -11.66 -18.19
N VAL A 38 -17.46 -12.24 -18.94
CA VAL A 38 -17.86 -11.72 -20.26
C VAL A 38 -18.45 -10.32 -20.13
N GLY A 39 -19.35 -10.09 -19.17
CA GLY A 39 -19.94 -8.77 -18.92
C GLY A 39 -18.87 -7.74 -18.50
N LEU A 40 -17.90 -8.14 -17.68
CA LEU A 40 -16.79 -7.29 -17.28
C LEU A 40 -15.88 -6.95 -18.47
N MET A 41 -15.55 -7.91 -19.34
CA MET A 41 -14.74 -7.67 -20.54
C MET A 41 -15.43 -6.71 -21.50
N GLU A 42 -16.74 -6.86 -21.68
CA GLU A 42 -17.52 -5.94 -22.53
C GLU A 42 -17.52 -4.52 -21.95
N LYS A 43 -17.73 -4.38 -20.63
CA LYS A 43 -17.70 -3.09 -19.95
C LYS A 43 -16.31 -2.43 -20.00
N VAL A 44 -15.24 -3.20 -19.86
CA VAL A 44 -13.86 -2.73 -20.04
C VAL A 44 -13.62 -2.18 -21.45
N ARG A 45 -14.23 -2.80 -22.47
CA ARG A 45 -14.07 -2.40 -23.87
C ARG A 45 -14.89 -1.16 -24.21
N THR A 46 -16.10 -1.04 -23.68
CA THR A 46 -17.07 0.00 -24.05
C THR A 46 -17.00 1.23 -23.16
N ASP A 47 -16.80 1.06 -21.86
CA ASP A 47 -16.75 2.14 -20.87
C ASP A 47 -15.85 1.79 -19.67
N PRO A 48 -14.51 1.85 -19.84
CA PRO A 48 -13.58 1.50 -18.78
C PRO A 48 -13.63 2.42 -17.55
N GLN A 49 -14.19 3.62 -17.71
CA GLN A 49 -14.31 4.59 -16.61
C GLN A 49 -15.49 4.29 -15.68
N SER A 50 -16.44 3.46 -16.09
CA SER A 50 -17.59 3.06 -15.30
C SER A 50 -17.33 1.84 -14.40
N LEU A 51 -16.09 1.31 -14.38
CA LEU A 51 -15.74 0.15 -13.56
C LEU A 51 -15.79 0.50 -12.09
N THR A 52 -16.46 -0.32 -11.30
CA THR A 52 -16.40 -0.26 -9.85
C THR A 52 -15.03 -0.74 -9.34
N PRO A 53 -14.61 -0.38 -8.11
CA PRO A 53 -13.38 -0.92 -7.51
C PRO A 53 -13.31 -2.45 -7.53
N ALA A 54 -14.42 -3.14 -7.24
CA ALA A 54 -14.50 -4.60 -7.28
C ALA A 54 -14.31 -5.19 -8.70
N GLU A 55 -14.89 -4.56 -9.71
CA GLU A 55 -14.71 -4.96 -11.12
C GLU A 55 -13.26 -4.72 -11.58
N THR A 56 -12.66 -3.60 -11.13
CA THR A 56 -11.26 -3.28 -11.40
C THR A 56 -10.32 -4.28 -10.75
N LEU A 57 -10.56 -4.66 -9.48
CA LEU A 57 -9.81 -5.71 -8.80
C LEU A 57 -9.89 -7.04 -9.55
N SER A 58 -11.10 -7.48 -9.94
CA SER A 58 -11.28 -8.73 -10.70
C SER A 58 -10.51 -8.73 -12.02
N ARG A 59 -10.45 -7.59 -12.71
CA ARG A 59 -9.66 -7.41 -13.92
C ARG A 59 -8.16 -7.48 -13.66
N LEU A 60 -7.69 -6.81 -12.61
CA LEU A 60 -6.27 -6.83 -12.22
C LEU A 60 -5.83 -8.24 -11.82
N GLU A 61 -6.67 -8.98 -11.08
CA GLU A 61 -6.42 -10.39 -10.73
C GLU A 61 -6.33 -11.29 -11.98
N ALA A 62 -7.16 -11.06 -12.99
CA ALA A 62 -7.06 -11.74 -14.27
C ALA A 62 -5.71 -11.39 -14.96
N THR A 63 -5.32 -10.12 -14.96
CA THR A 63 -4.04 -9.65 -15.52
C THR A 63 -2.84 -10.29 -14.82
N VAL A 64 -2.89 -10.44 -13.48
CA VAL A 64 -1.85 -11.17 -12.72
C VAL A 64 -1.69 -12.62 -13.19
N LYS A 65 -2.79 -13.30 -13.53
CA LYS A 65 -2.74 -14.68 -14.06
C LYS A 65 -2.16 -14.76 -15.47
N GLU A 66 -2.46 -13.76 -16.30
CA GLU A 66 -1.97 -13.68 -17.68
C GLU A 66 -0.50 -13.23 -17.76
N ARG A 67 -0.09 -12.33 -16.86
CA ARG A 67 1.25 -11.74 -16.80
C ARG A 67 1.80 -11.79 -15.36
N PRO A 68 2.24 -12.97 -14.90
CA PRO A 68 2.61 -13.17 -13.50
C PRO A 68 3.87 -12.40 -13.07
N ASP A 69 4.72 -12.01 -14.01
CA ASP A 69 5.96 -11.27 -13.74
C ASP A 69 5.80 -9.74 -13.84
N ASP A 70 4.61 -9.25 -14.22
CA ASP A 70 4.33 -7.82 -14.32
C ASP A 70 4.08 -7.23 -12.91
N PRO A 71 4.88 -6.24 -12.42
CA PRO A 71 4.67 -5.63 -11.13
C PRO A 71 3.43 -4.72 -11.07
N GLN A 72 3.03 -4.14 -12.21
CA GLN A 72 2.01 -3.10 -12.26
C GLN A 72 0.64 -3.54 -11.75
N PRO A 73 0.08 -4.71 -12.11
CA PRO A 73 -1.21 -5.13 -11.59
C PRO A 73 -1.23 -5.26 -10.06
N HIS A 74 -0.13 -5.73 -9.47
CA HIS A 74 -0.01 -5.83 -8.00
C HIS A 74 0.03 -4.45 -7.33
N TYR A 75 0.73 -3.50 -7.93
CA TYR A 75 0.75 -2.12 -7.46
C TYR A 75 -0.65 -1.50 -7.49
N PHE A 76 -1.39 -1.63 -8.60
CA PHE A 76 -2.74 -1.08 -8.69
C PHE A 76 -3.76 -1.78 -7.77
N ILE A 77 -3.61 -3.08 -7.51
CA ILE A 77 -4.38 -3.77 -6.47
C ILE A 77 -4.12 -3.10 -5.10
N GLY A 78 -2.85 -2.81 -4.80
CA GLY A 78 -2.48 -2.09 -3.58
C GLY A 78 -3.12 -0.70 -3.48
N GLU A 79 -3.14 0.07 -4.57
CA GLU A 79 -3.77 1.40 -4.61
C GLU A 79 -5.28 1.33 -4.30
N ILE A 80 -5.99 0.35 -4.87
CA ILE A 80 -7.42 0.15 -4.59
C ILE A 80 -7.64 -0.22 -3.11
N LEU A 81 -6.86 -1.17 -2.60
CA LEU A 81 -6.96 -1.61 -1.21
C LEU A 81 -6.65 -0.47 -0.22
N ARG A 82 -5.66 0.37 -0.54
CA ARG A 82 -5.34 1.56 0.25
C ARG A 82 -6.49 2.58 0.25
N ALA A 83 -7.10 2.82 -0.90
CA ALA A 83 -8.27 3.70 -1.03
C ALA A 83 -9.49 3.18 -0.23
N GLU A 84 -9.60 1.85 -0.04
CA GLU A 84 -10.60 1.21 0.82
C GLU A 84 -10.23 1.25 2.33
N GLY A 85 -9.09 1.84 2.71
CA GLY A 85 -8.59 1.87 4.08
C GLY A 85 -7.95 0.55 4.55
N ARG A 86 -7.73 -0.39 3.66
CA ARG A 86 -7.14 -1.72 3.91
C ARG A 86 -5.63 -1.67 3.78
N THR A 87 -4.98 -0.79 4.57
CA THR A 87 -3.55 -0.48 4.46
C THR A 87 -2.64 -1.71 4.58
N SER A 88 -2.97 -2.66 5.48
CA SER A 88 -2.18 -3.90 5.61
C SER A 88 -2.25 -4.80 4.38
N ASP A 89 -3.41 -4.87 3.72
CA ASP A 89 -3.59 -5.64 2.49
C ASP A 89 -2.88 -4.95 1.32
N ALA A 90 -2.97 -3.62 1.26
CA ALA A 90 -2.26 -2.80 0.29
C ALA A 90 -0.74 -3.00 0.39
N ALA A 91 -0.17 -2.97 1.60
CA ALA A 91 1.25 -3.24 1.82
C ALA A 91 1.67 -4.61 1.26
N ARG A 92 0.86 -5.67 1.46
CA ARG A 92 1.12 -6.99 0.88
C ARG A 92 1.09 -7.00 -0.65
N ALA A 93 0.19 -6.22 -1.25
CA ALA A 93 0.11 -6.09 -2.69
C ALA A 93 1.34 -5.36 -3.26
N TYR A 94 1.80 -4.27 -2.62
CA TYR A 94 3.03 -3.58 -3.02
C TYR A 94 4.28 -4.45 -2.85
N GLN A 95 4.38 -5.23 -1.77
CA GLN A 95 5.45 -6.23 -1.63
C GLN A 95 5.40 -7.27 -2.75
N SER A 96 4.20 -7.63 -3.23
CA SER A 96 4.07 -8.55 -4.36
C SER A 96 4.54 -7.92 -5.67
N ALA A 97 4.34 -6.61 -5.87
CA ALA A 97 4.93 -5.87 -6.99
C ALA A 97 6.47 -5.87 -6.91
N LEU A 98 7.03 -5.57 -5.73
CA LEU A 98 8.48 -5.51 -5.53
C LEU A 98 9.18 -6.88 -5.66
N ARG A 99 8.49 -7.99 -5.38
CA ARG A 99 9.04 -9.33 -5.68
C ARG A 99 9.23 -9.59 -7.17
N ARG A 100 8.57 -8.84 -8.05
CA ARG A 100 8.69 -8.94 -9.51
C ARG A 100 9.67 -7.95 -10.09
N ASP A 101 9.69 -6.76 -9.50
CA ASP A 101 10.65 -5.71 -9.85
C ASP A 101 11.00 -4.94 -8.57
N GLU A 102 12.18 -5.23 -8.01
CA GLU A 102 12.68 -4.60 -6.78
C GLU A 102 12.98 -3.09 -6.99
N THR A 103 13.11 -2.65 -8.24
CA THR A 103 13.39 -1.26 -8.60
C THR A 103 12.14 -0.47 -8.99
N PHE A 104 10.96 -1.06 -8.86
CA PHE A 104 9.70 -0.41 -9.21
C PHE A 104 9.37 0.71 -8.21
N VAL A 105 9.86 1.91 -8.49
CA VAL A 105 9.77 3.11 -7.62
C VAL A 105 8.35 3.38 -7.09
N PRO A 106 7.26 3.29 -7.90
CA PRO A 106 5.92 3.50 -7.37
C PRO A 106 5.55 2.56 -6.22
N ALA A 107 5.95 1.27 -6.31
CA ALA A 107 5.66 0.31 -5.24
C ALA A 107 6.57 0.51 -4.01
N LEU A 108 7.83 0.94 -4.20
CA LEU A 108 8.73 1.30 -3.09
C LEU A 108 8.12 2.43 -2.25
N LEU A 109 7.66 3.50 -2.91
CA LEU A 109 7.04 4.64 -2.24
C LEU A 109 5.73 4.26 -1.55
N ALA A 110 4.86 3.54 -2.25
CA ALA A 110 3.55 3.16 -1.72
C ALA A 110 3.67 2.19 -0.53
N LEU A 111 4.63 1.26 -0.56
CA LEU A 111 4.92 0.37 0.57
C LEU A 111 5.47 1.16 1.76
N ALA A 112 6.44 2.05 1.52
CA ALA A 112 7.02 2.88 2.57
C ALA A 112 5.96 3.78 3.24
N ASP A 113 5.12 4.46 2.46
CA ASP A 113 3.99 5.25 2.96
C ASP A 113 3.02 4.37 3.80
N SER A 114 2.69 3.16 3.31
CA SER A 114 1.82 2.23 4.04
C SER A 114 2.42 1.79 5.38
N LEU A 115 3.74 1.57 5.44
CA LEU A 115 4.43 1.23 6.68
C LEU A 115 4.43 2.40 7.68
N VAL A 116 4.55 3.64 7.21
CA VAL A 116 4.42 4.84 8.05
C VAL A 116 3.01 4.95 8.61
N ASP A 117 1.97 4.76 7.78
CA ASP A 117 0.57 4.78 8.20
C ASP A 117 0.29 3.69 9.26
N LEU A 118 0.77 2.45 9.05
CA LEU A 118 0.62 1.34 9.98
C LEU A 118 1.39 1.54 11.30
N ASN A 119 2.42 2.39 11.28
CA ASN A 119 3.24 2.72 12.45
C ASN A 119 2.86 4.08 13.07
N ASN A 120 1.61 4.53 12.90
CA ASN A 120 1.07 5.78 13.45
C ASN A 120 1.89 7.03 13.08
N GLY A 121 2.42 7.07 11.88
CA GLY A 121 3.22 8.18 11.36
C GLY A 121 4.72 8.12 11.67
N ALA A 122 5.18 7.14 12.44
CA ALA A 122 6.60 6.95 12.68
C ALA A 122 7.28 6.20 11.53
N VAL A 123 8.49 6.63 11.16
CA VAL A 123 9.25 6.01 10.06
C VAL A 123 10.03 4.82 10.62
N SER A 124 9.59 3.61 10.29
CA SER A 124 10.31 2.40 10.66
C SER A 124 11.65 2.27 9.89
N PRO A 125 12.63 1.49 10.39
CA PRO A 125 13.86 1.22 9.64
C PRO A 125 13.62 0.60 8.26
N GLU A 126 12.54 -0.16 8.10
CA GLU A 126 12.14 -0.72 6.81
C GLU A 126 11.63 0.38 5.87
N ALA A 127 10.74 1.27 6.35
CA ALA A 127 10.26 2.40 5.57
C ALA A 127 11.42 3.33 5.17
N THR A 128 12.38 3.58 6.08
CA THR A 128 13.59 4.36 5.81
C THR A 128 14.37 3.80 4.62
N ARG A 129 14.60 2.48 4.60
CA ARG A 129 15.31 1.82 3.49
C ARG A 129 14.55 1.93 2.17
N LEU A 130 13.24 1.72 2.18
CA LEU A 130 12.40 1.81 0.99
C LEU A 130 12.40 3.22 0.40
N PHE A 131 12.29 4.24 1.25
CA PHE A 131 12.41 5.64 0.82
C PHE A 131 13.79 5.97 0.26
N ALA A 132 14.86 5.47 0.90
CA ALA A 132 16.22 5.67 0.41
C ALA A 132 16.40 5.03 -0.97
N MET A 133 15.99 3.77 -1.15
CA MET A 133 16.04 3.08 -2.43
C MET A 133 15.24 3.83 -3.52
N ALA A 134 14.03 4.29 -3.19
CA ALA A 134 13.21 5.04 -4.13
C ALA A 134 13.90 6.35 -4.58
N TYR A 135 14.56 7.05 -3.64
CA TYR A 135 15.29 8.27 -3.95
C TYR A 135 16.57 8.03 -4.73
N GLU A 136 17.32 6.94 -4.44
CA GLU A 136 18.49 6.54 -5.20
C GLU A 136 18.18 6.18 -6.65
N LEU A 137 17.00 5.56 -6.89
CA LEU A 137 16.53 5.21 -8.22
C LEU A 137 15.94 6.41 -8.98
N ASP A 138 15.34 7.36 -8.27
CA ASP A 138 14.74 8.56 -8.84
C ASP A 138 14.92 9.75 -7.88
N GLU A 139 15.98 10.54 -8.10
CA GLU A 139 16.30 11.74 -7.30
C GLU A 139 15.22 12.83 -7.36
N THR A 140 14.27 12.76 -8.30
CA THR A 140 13.13 13.69 -8.35
C THR A 140 12.14 13.44 -7.20
N GLN A 141 12.20 12.27 -6.56
CA GLN A 141 11.39 11.90 -5.39
C GLN A 141 11.92 12.53 -4.09
N VAL A 142 12.10 13.85 -4.10
CA VAL A 142 12.66 14.63 -2.97
C VAL A 142 11.99 14.30 -1.63
N ARG A 143 10.67 14.06 -1.63
CA ARG A 143 9.94 13.65 -0.42
C ARG A 143 10.47 12.32 0.16
N ALA A 144 10.79 11.37 -0.70
CA ALA A 144 11.35 10.09 -0.25
C ALA A 144 12.72 10.28 0.39
N GLY A 145 13.60 11.08 -0.21
CA GLY A 145 14.90 11.43 0.37
C GLY A 145 14.76 12.09 1.75
N MET A 146 13.78 13.00 1.91
CA MET A 146 13.49 13.60 3.22
C MET A 146 13.05 12.55 4.27
N TRP A 147 12.15 11.64 3.91
CA TRP A 147 11.71 10.59 4.81
C TRP A 147 12.85 9.65 5.20
N ALA A 148 13.73 9.34 4.25
CA ALA A 148 14.94 8.54 4.53
C ALA A 148 15.86 9.26 5.53
N ALA A 149 16.11 10.55 5.33
CA ALA A 149 16.91 11.36 6.26
C ALA A 149 16.26 11.45 7.66
N MET A 150 14.95 11.68 7.73
CA MET A 150 14.21 11.69 9.00
C MET A 150 14.28 10.34 9.72
N GLY A 151 14.17 9.24 8.98
CA GLY A 151 14.32 7.90 9.55
C GLY A 151 15.72 7.65 10.10
N ALA A 152 16.76 8.13 9.44
CA ALA A 152 18.13 8.08 9.95
C ALA A 152 18.28 8.88 11.27
N ALA A 153 17.72 10.10 11.31
CA ALA A 153 17.74 10.91 12.53
C ALA A 153 17.01 10.25 13.70
N GLN A 154 15.88 9.57 13.46
CA GLN A 154 15.12 8.89 14.52
C GLN A 154 15.89 7.73 15.16
N VAL A 155 16.79 7.07 14.44
CA VAL A 155 17.64 6.00 15.00
C VAL A 155 18.97 6.54 15.55
N GLY A 156 19.13 7.86 15.59
CA GLY A 156 20.31 8.52 16.15
C GLY A 156 21.49 8.68 15.18
N ASP A 157 21.30 8.33 13.90
CA ASP A 157 22.30 8.51 12.84
C ASP A 157 22.21 9.95 12.26
N GLN A 158 22.60 10.92 13.09
CA GLN A 158 22.49 12.35 12.78
C GLN A 158 23.39 12.74 11.60
N GLU A 159 24.60 12.20 11.55
CA GLU A 159 25.55 12.44 10.46
C GLU A 159 24.96 12.04 9.11
N LYS A 160 24.41 10.83 9.02
CA LYS A 160 23.78 10.35 7.80
C LYS A 160 22.55 11.15 7.41
N ALA A 161 21.74 11.55 8.40
CA ALA A 161 20.58 12.40 8.17
C ALA A 161 20.98 13.77 7.60
N GLU A 162 22.00 14.41 8.19
CA GLU A 162 22.52 15.69 7.72
C GLU A 162 23.14 15.58 6.31
N GLN A 163 23.97 14.56 6.05
CA GLN A 163 24.56 14.32 4.74
C GLN A 163 23.48 14.14 3.66
N ALA A 164 22.44 13.33 3.94
CA ALA A 164 21.33 13.13 3.03
C ALA A 164 20.57 14.44 2.75
N MET A 165 20.28 15.23 3.78
CA MET A 165 19.58 16.51 3.61
C MET A 165 20.43 17.53 2.85
N ARG A 166 21.75 17.61 3.10
CA ARG A 166 22.68 18.47 2.35
C ARG A 166 22.75 18.07 0.88
N TYR A 167 22.77 16.75 0.60
CA TYR A 167 22.77 16.22 -0.77
C TYR A 167 21.49 16.64 -1.50
N ILE A 168 20.31 16.42 -0.91
CA ILE A 168 19.02 16.83 -1.47
C ILE A 168 19.02 18.34 -1.74
N TYR A 169 19.44 19.13 -0.75
CA TYR A 169 19.51 20.60 -0.86
C TYR A 169 20.40 21.07 -2.03
N SER A 170 21.53 20.40 -2.23
CA SER A 170 22.47 20.75 -3.32
C SER A 170 21.90 20.49 -4.72
N ARG A 171 20.91 19.56 -4.82
CA ARG A 171 20.27 19.21 -6.09
C ARG A 171 19.04 20.06 -6.41
N LEU A 172 18.50 20.78 -5.44
CA LEU A 172 17.36 21.67 -5.66
C LEU A 172 17.80 22.92 -6.46
N PRO A 173 17.00 23.37 -7.44
CA PRO A 173 17.20 24.65 -8.10
C PRO A 173 17.34 25.80 -7.09
N GLU A 174 18.08 26.85 -7.45
CA GLU A 174 18.32 27.99 -6.54
C GLU A 174 17.04 28.71 -6.13
N ASP A 175 16.05 28.74 -7.00
CA ASP A 175 14.74 29.36 -6.81
C ASP A 175 13.68 28.41 -6.24
N ASP A 176 14.05 27.18 -5.88
CA ASP A 176 13.10 26.22 -5.33
C ASP A 176 12.66 26.63 -3.91
N PRO A 177 11.34 26.85 -3.66
CA PRO A 177 10.84 27.30 -2.36
C PRO A 177 11.09 26.30 -1.23
N ARG A 178 11.40 25.04 -1.55
CA ARG A 178 11.74 24.02 -0.54
C ARG A 178 13.08 24.31 0.14
N ARG A 179 14.00 25.04 -0.52
CA ARG A 179 15.30 25.42 0.06
C ARG A 179 15.15 26.18 1.38
N GLU A 180 14.17 27.07 1.48
CA GLU A 180 13.90 27.84 2.71
C GLU A 180 13.52 26.93 3.89
N ARG A 181 12.90 25.78 3.62
CA ARG A 181 12.54 24.80 4.66
C ARG A 181 13.69 23.86 5.00
N PHE A 182 14.53 23.52 4.04
CA PHE A 182 15.64 22.58 4.25
C PHE A 182 16.81 23.22 5.00
N ALA A 183 17.13 24.48 4.74
CA ALA A 183 18.25 25.13 5.38
C ALA A 183 18.22 25.05 6.93
N PRO A 184 17.14 25.43 7.63
CA PRO A 184 17.09 25.30 9.09
C PRO A 184 17.06 23.84 9.58
N MET A 185 16.53 22.89 8.81
CA MET A 185 16.57 21.48 9.18
C MET A 185 17.99 20.91 9.15
N ILE A 186 18.78 21.27 8.14
CA ILE A 186 20.18 20.87 8.03
C ILE A 186 20.99 21.46 9.21
N GLU A 187 20.77 22.73 9.53
CA GLU A 187 21.44 23.39 10.65
C GLU A 187 21.09 22.71 11.99
N ALA A 188 19.81 22.38 12.20
CA ALA A 188 19.37 21.68 13.42
C ALA A 188 20.00 20.27 13.56
N LEU A 189 20.16 19.53 12.46
CA LEU A 189 20.82 18.23 12.46
C LEU A 189 22.30 18.35 12.82
N GLY A 190 23.04 19.30 12.24
CA GLY A 190 24.44 19.54 12.54
C GLY A 190 24.69 20.04 13.97
N GLN A 191 23.74 20.78 14.57
CA GLN A 191 23.83 21.19 15.97
C GLN A 191 23.60 19.99 16.92
N ALA A 192 22.68 19.10 16.58
CA ALA A 192 22.41 17.90 17.38
C ALA A 192 23.60 16.95 17.44
N GLU A 193 24.36 16.82 16.34
CA GLU A 193 25.61 16.04 16.28
C GLU A 193 26.65 16.58 17.26
N ASN A 194 26.85 17.90 17.27
CA ASN A 194 27.82 18.57 18.14
C ASN A 194 27.42 18.60 19.62
N ALA A 195 26.14 18.32 19.92
CA ALA A 195 25.61 18.32 21.28
C ALA A 195 25.69 16.93 21.98
N THR A 196 25.96 15.85 21.24
CA THR A 196 26.26 14.54 21.82
C THR A 196 27.75 14.48 22.14
N PRO A 197 28.17 14.64 23.43
CA PRO A 197 29.58 14.44 23.79
C PRO A 197 29.90 12.97 23.58
N ASP A 198 31.10 12.71 22.99
CA ASP A 198 31.66 11.38 22.86
C ASP A 198 31.46 10.59 24.15
N ALA A 199 30.59 9.58 24.09
CA ALA A 199 30.44 8.62 25.19
C ALA A 199 31.67 7.69 25.12
N GLU A 200 32.73 8.06 25.84
CA GLU A 200 33.85 7.18 26.16
C GLU A 200 33.42 5.98 27.03
#